data_9d3e2d5ffab976f57eb594f933b69aec
#
_entry.id   9d3e2d5ffab976f57eb594f933b69aec
#
_cell.length_a   1.000
_cell.length_b   1.000
_cell.length_c   1.000
_cell.angle_alpha   90.00
_cell.angle_beta   90.00
_cell.angle_gamma   90.00
#
_symmetry.space_group_name_H-M   'P 1'
#
loop_
_entity.id
_entity.type
_entity.pdbx_description
1 polymer ?
#
loop_
_entity_poly.entity_id
_entity_poly.type
_entity_poly.pdbx_seq_one_letter_code
_entity_poly.pdbx_strand_id
1 'polypeptide(L)'
;ASGQALDDQDRQPWLERLSALMAETSATAVLACSALKESYRKFIDPSSSYFWVWLDPGVNTLKDRLISRSDHFFPPSLLDSQLETLEPPRGVLNLQGEKDVRTMVEQVIHAYTNYQRSSFGLIGLGAMGRNLAVNLLDKGIELSVYNRSVGKEATVVSDFLEEHRDRPCMGFTELETFVQSLSTPRKILLMILLMMQVSLFKRHNR
;
A
#
# COMPACT_ATOMS: atom_id res chain seq x y z
N ALA A 1 -8.66 -35.53 1.53
CA ALA A 1 -9.54 -34.42 1.08
C ALA A 1 -10.71 -35.06 0.37
N SER A 2 -11.96 -34.61 0.66
CA SER A 2 -13.21 -35.16 0.11
C SER A 2 -13.39 -34.91 -1.39
N GLY A 3 -12.56 -34.12 -2.03
CA GLY A 3 -12.70 -33.71 -3.44
C GLY A 3 -13.91 -32.81 -3.71
N GLN A 4 -14.57 -32.30 -2.67
CA GLN A 4 -15.67 -31.34 -2.77
C GLN A 4 -15.16 -29.90 -2.63
N ALA A 5 -15.78 -28.98 -3.39
CA ALA A 5 -15.51 -27.56 -3.24
C ALA A 5 -16.01 -27.07 -1.87
N LEU A 6 -15.18 -26.29 -1.18
CA LEU A 6 -15.57 -25.66 0.10
C LEU A 6 -16.57 -24.54 -0.16
N ASP A 7 -17.61 -24.47 0.68
CA ASP A 7 -18.54 -23.32 0.72
C ASP A 7 -18.02 -22.19 1.62
N ASP A 8 -18.83 -21.13 1.82
CA ASP A 8 -18.46 -19.99 2.64
C ASP A 8 -18.38 -20.33 4.13
N GLN A 9 -19.21 -21.26 4.60
CA GLN A 9 -19.21 -21.71 6.01
C GLN A 9 -17.97 -22.57 6.30
N ASP A 10 -17.58 -23.43 5.36
CA ASP A 10 -16.36 -24.24 5.47
C ASP A 10 -15.09 -23.36 5.54
N ARG A 11 -15.11 -22.19 4.87
CA ARG A 11 -13.97 -21.26 4.84
C ARG A 11 -13.90 -20.34 6.05
N GLN A 12 -15.00 -20.13 6.76
CA GLN A 12 -15.06 -19.16 7.86
C GLN A 12 -13.99 -19.38 8.95
N PRO A 13 -13.77 -20.60 9.50
CA PRO A 13 -12.74 -20.83 10.50
C PRO A 13 -11.31 -20.53 9.99
N TRP A 14 -11.07 -20.77 8.69
CA TRP A 14 -9.80 -20.47 8.05
C TRP A 14 -9.59 -18.95 7.91
N LEU A 15 -10.61 -18.19 7.50
CA LEU A 15 -10.57 -16.73 7.42
C LEU A 15 -10.32 -16.10 8.79
N GLU A 16 -11.00 -16.60 9.84
CA GLU A 16 -10.78 -16.15 11.21
C GLU A 16 -9.34 -16.37 11.66
N ARG A 17 -8.78 -17.54 11.35
CA ARG A 17 -7.39 -17.85 11.68
C ARG A 17 -6.40 -16.94 10.94
N LEU A 18 -6.64 -16.65 9.65
CA LEU A 18 -5.79 -15.74 8.88
C LEU A 18 -5.87 -14.30 9.41
N SER A 19 -7.08 -13.81 9.68
CA SER A 19 -7.28 -12.47 10.23
C SER A 19 -6.59 -12.30 11.59
N ALA A 20 -6.73 -13.28 12.49
CA ALA A 20 -6.05 -13.28 13.78
C ALA A 20 -4.53 -13.30 13.63
N LEU A 21 -3.98 -14.17 12.77
CA LEU A 21 -2.55 -14.25 12.50
C LEU A 21 -1.97 -12.92 12.00
N MET A 22 -2.67 -12.28 11.09
CA MET A 22 -2.23 -10.99 10.54
C MET A 22 -2.32 -9.87 11.59
N ALA A 23 -3.34 -9.87 12.44
CA ALA A 23 -3.49 -8.90 13.52
C ALA A 23 -2.41 -9.05 14.62
N GLU A 24 -1.98 -10.28 14.90
CA GLU A 24 -0.92 -10.58 15.88
C GLU A 24 0.50 -10.28 15.34
N THR A 25 0.65 -10.13 14.02
CA THR A 25 1.95 -9.95 13.39
C THR A 25 2.41 -8.49 13.51
N SER A 26 3.46 -8.25 14.29
CA SER A 26 4.06 -6.92 14.50
C SER A 26 5.18 -6.56 13.51
N ALA A 27 5.59 -7.52 12.66
CA ALA A 27 6.66 -7.35 11.68
C ALA A 27 6.10 -7.39 10.24
N THR A 28 6.93 -7.00 9.26
CA THR A 28 6.59 -7.19 7.86
C THR A 28 6.38 -8.67 7.55
N ALA A 29 5.21 -9.01 7.05
CA ALA A 29 4.83 -10.37 6.70
C ALA A 29 4.26 -10.44 5.27
N VAL A 30 4.37 -11.61 4.66
CA VAL A 30 3.75 -11.91 3.37
C VAL A 30 2.79 -13.07 3.56
N LEU A 31 1.51 -12.83 3.25
CA LEU A 31 0.47 -13.85 3.28
C LEU A 31 0.12 -14.28 1.86
N ALA A 32 0.32 -15.56 1.53
CA ALA A 32 -0.15 -16.16 0.29
C ALA A 32 -1.47 -16.91 0.55
N CYS A 33 -2.56 -16.43 -0.04
CA CYS A 33 -3.87 -17.06 0.10
C CYS A 33 -4.72 -16.85 -1.15
N SER A 34 -5.75 -17.69 -1.35
CA SER A 34 -6.64 -17.58 -2.50
C SER A 34 -7.60 -16.40 -2.41
N ALA A 35 -8.07 -16.00 -1.24
CA ALA A 35 -8.97 -14.87 -0.95
C ALA A 35 -9.92 -14.49 -2.09
N LEU A 36 -10.67 -15.48 -2.61
CA LEU A 36 -11.39 -15.43 -3.90
C LEU A 36 -12.44 -14.32 -3.96
N LYS A 37 -13.19 -14.11 -2.88
CA LYS A 37 -14.26 -13.11 -2.81
C LYS A 37 -13.78 -11.80 -2.18
N GLU A 38 -14.40 -10.69 -2.55
CA GLU A 38 -14.15 -9.39 -1.90
C GLU A 38 -14.48 -9.42 -0.41
N SER A 39 -15.55 -10.13 -0.03
CA SER A 39 -15.92 -10.33 1.37
C SER A 39 -14.82 -11.02 2.19
N TYR A 40 -14.09 -11.99 1.62
CA TYR A 40 -12.96 -12.64 2.29
C TYR A 40 -11.78 -11.69 2.47
N ARG A 41 -11.47 -10.90 1.44
CA ARG A 41 -10.40 -9.88 1.51
C ARG A 41 -10.70 -8.82 2.57
N LYS A 42 -11.94 -8.32 2.61
CA LYS A 42 -12.41 -7.38 3.65
C LYS A 42 -12.39 -7.98 5.06
N PHE A 43 -12.66 -9.29 5.18
CA PHE A 43 -12.58 -9.96 6.46
C PHE A 43 -11.15 -10.09 6.98
N ILE A 44 -10.19 -10.40 6.10
CA ILE A 44 -8.76 -10.51 6.43
C ILE A 44 -8.16 -9.11 6.70
N ASP A 45 -8.58 -8.08 5.97
CA ASP A 45 -8.06 -6.71 6.02
C ASP A 45 -9.20 -5.69 6.18
N PRO A 46 -9.84 -5.62 7.36
CA PRO A 46 -10.97 -4.73 7.59
C PRO A 46 -10.61 -3.23 7.54
N SER A 47 -9.34 -2.90 7.80
CA SER A 47 -8.82 -1.53 7.75
C SER A 47 -8.31 -1.09 6.38
N SER A 48 -8.28 -2.01 5.39
CA SER A 48 -7.72 -1.78 4.05
C SER A 48 -6.27 -1.26 4.09
N SER A 49 -5.47 -1.81 5.01
CA SER A 49 -4.09 -1.38 5.28
C SER A 49 -3.03 -2.27 4.60
N TYR A 50 -3.44 -3.40 4.00
CA TYR A 50 -2.49 -4.32 3.38
C TYR A 50 -2.23 -3.97 1.93
N PHE A 51 -1.00 -4.20 1.50
CA PHE A 51 -0.62 -4.09 0.10
C PHE A 51 -1.00 -5.38 -0.63
N TRP A 52 -2.11 -5.33 -1.36
CA TRP A 52 -2.64 -6.47 -2.09
C TRP A 52 -1.97 -6.63 -3.46
N VAL A 53 -1.55 -7.86 -3.74
CA VAL A 53 -1.01 -8.26 -5.05
C VAL A 53 -1.83 -9.41 -5.60
N TRP A 54 -2.38 -9.24 -6.78
CA TRP A 54 -3.09 -10.29 -7.49
C TRP A 54 -2.21 -10.91 -8.57
N LEU A 55 -1.93 -12.22 -8.41
CA LEU A 55 -1.24 -13.01 -9.42
C LEU A 55 -2.29 -13.61 -10.35
N ASP A 56 -2.31 -13.15 -11.61
CA ASP A 56 -3.21 -13.63 -12.66
C ASP A 56 -2.40 -14.28 -13.80
N PRO A 57 -2.10 -15.58 -13.72
CA PRO A 57 -1.35 -16.27 -14.77
C PRO A 57 -2.21 -16.63 -15.99
N GLY A 58 -3.51 -16.30 -15.97
CA GLY A 58 -4.46 -16.76 -16.98
C GLY A 58 -4.87 -18.23 -16.79
N VAL A 59 -6.09 -18.55 -17.25
CA VAL A 59 -6.73 -19.86 -17.02
C VAL A 59 -5.95 -21.03 -17.62
N ASN A 60 -5.41 -20.87 -18.83
CA ASN A 60 -4.66 -21.93 -19.49
C ASN A 60 -3.37 -22.27 -18.72
N THR A 61 -2.61 -21.25 -18.30
CA THR A 61 -1.40 -21.43 -17.48
C THR A 61 -1.70 -22.08 -16.14
N LEU A 62 -2.84 -21.76 -15.51
CA LEU A 62 -3.29 -22.42 -14.27
C LEU A 62 -3.57 -23.90 -14.51
N LYS A 63 -4.29 -24.25 -15.58
CA LYS A 63 -4.57 -25.65 -15.97
C LYS A 63 -3.29 -26.43 -16.21
N ASP A 64 -2.38 -25.88 -16.99
CA ASP A 64 -1.09 -26.53 -17.31
C ASP A 64 -0.26 -26.78 -16.04
N ARG A 65 -0.17 -25.79 -15.17
CA ARG A 65 0.56 -25.90 -13.90
C ARG A 65 -0.07 -26.92 -12.95
N LEU A 66 -1.40 -27.03 -12.89
CA LEU A 66 -2.08 -28.02 -12.07
C LEU A 66 -1.88 -29.44 -12.59
N ILE A 67 -1.94 -29.64 -13.91
CA ILE A 67 -1.73 -30.95 -14.54
C ILE A 67 -0.27 -31.42 -14.37
N SER A 68 0.70 -30.48 -14.44
CA SER A 68 2.13 -30.80 -14.32
C SER A 68 2.59 -31.11 -12.89
N ARG A 69 1.78 -30.85 -11.87
CA ARG A 69 2.10 -31.11 -10.45
C ARG A 69 1.61 -32.49 -10.04
N SER A 70 2.50 -33.45 -9.84
CA SER A 70 2.16 -34.83 -9.48
C SER A 70 1.66 -35.00 -8.03
N ASP A 71 2.06 -34.14 -7.09
CA ASP A 71 1.80 -34.30 -5.65
C ASP A 71 1.02 -33.15 -5.02
N HIS A 72 0.12 -32.51 -5.78
CA HIS A 72 -0.66 -31.40 -5.25
C HIS A 72 -1.99 -31.88 -4.64
N PHE A 73 -2.26 -31.46 -3.39
CA PHE A 73 -3.51 -31.81 -2.66
C PHE A 73 -4.79 -31.26 -3.33
N PHE A 74 -4.66 -30.29 -4.22
CA PHE A 74 -5.79 -29.66 -4.92
C PHE A 74 -6.02 -30.33 -6.27
N PRO A 75 -7.15 -31.03 -6.46
CA PRO A 75 -7.43 -31.71 -7.72
C PRO A 75 -7.79 -30.71 -8.83
N PRO A 76 -7.35 -30.95 -10.08
CA PRO A 76 -7.66 -30.09 -11.23
C PRO A 76 -9.17 -29.85 -11.44
N SER A 77 -10.01 -30.83 -11.06
CA SER A 77 -11.48 -30.73 -11.16
C SER A 77 -12.11 -29.60 -10.34
N LEU A 78 -11.42 -29.08 -9.33
CA LEU A 78 -11.90 -27.96 -8.50
C LEU A 78 -11.51 -26.58 -9.06
N LEU A 79 -10.69 -26.51 -10.10
CA LEU A 79 -10.24 -25.21 -10.65
C LEU A 79 -11.42 -24.39 -11.20
N ASP A 80 -12.30 -25.03 -11.97
CA ASP A 80 -13.42 -24.32 -12.60
C ASP A 80 -14.34 -23.71 -11.53
N SER A 81 -14.64 -24.43 -10.44
CA SER A 81 -15.43 -23.91 -9.32
C SER A 81 -14.75 -22.75 -8.58
N GLN A 82 -13.41 -22.73 -8.52
CA GLN A 82 -12.66 -21.61 -7.94
C GLN A 82 -12.69 -20.39 -8.85
N LEU A 83 -12.59 -20.59 -10.16
CA LEU A 83 -12.69 -19.50 -11.14
C LEU A 83 -14.10 -18.88 -11.16
N GLU A 84 -15.14 -19.69 -11.03
CA GLU A 84 -16.53 -19.22 -10.89
C GLU A 84 -16.75 -18.40 -9.61
N THR A 85 -16.06 -18.78 -8.54
CA THR A 85 -16.15 -18.08 -7.24
C THR A 85 -15.28 -16.80 -7.20
N LEU A 86 -14.28 -16.70 -8.08
CA LEU A 86 -13.32 -15.59 -8.08
C LEU A 86 -13.99 -14.27 -8.46
N GLU A 87 -13.93 -13.34 -7.54
CA GLU A 87 -14.23 -11.94 -7.76
C GLU A 87 -12.90 -11.19 -7.97
N PRO A 88 -12.56 -10.78 -9.22
CA PRO A 88 -11.30 -10.08 -9.49
C PRO A 88 -11.14 -8.85 -8.61
N PRO A 89 -10.03 -8.73 -7.86
CA PRO A 89 -9.84 -7.57 -6.99
C PRO A 89 -9.61 -6.31 -7.82
N ARG A 90 -10.09 -5.17 -7.30
CA ARG A 90 -9.93 -3.85 -7.93
C ARG A 90 -8.98 -2.98 -7.13
N GLY A 91 -8.24 -2.10 -7.81
CA GLY A 91 -7.33 -1.16 -7.13
C GLY A 91 -6.09 -1.79 -6.51
N VAL A 92 -5.74 -3.02 -6.89
CA VAL A 92 -4.56 -3.76 -6.42
C VAL A 92 -3.50 -3.88 -7.52
N LEU A 93 -2.27 -4.22 -7.15
CA LEU A 93 -1.26 -4.58 -8.13
C LEU A 93 -1.64 -5.90 -8.81
N ASN A 94 -1.89 -5.85 -10.11
CA ASN A 94 -2.14 -7.04 -10.92
C ASN A 94 -0.86 -7.48 -11.64
N LEU A 95 -0.39 -8.69 -11.36
CA LEU A 95 0.75 -9.32 -12.00
C LEU A 95 0.28 -10.45 -12.93
N GLN A 96 0.47 -10.27 -14.21
CA GLN A 96 0.23 -11.32 -15.20
C GLN A 96 1.34 -12.36 -15.11
N GLY A 97 0.96 -13.61 -14.80
CA GLY A 97 1.87 -14.67 -14.43
C GLY A 97 2.65 -15.34 -15.58
N GLU A 98 2.65 -14.76 -16.78
CA GLU A 98 3.50 -15.20 -17.91
C GLU A 98 4.91 -14.61 -17.85
N LYS A 99 5.13 -13.61 -17.00
CA LYS A 99 6.44 -12.98 -16.79
C LYS A 99 7.33 -13.87 -15.93
N ASP A 100 8.65 -13.71 -16.10
CA ASP A 100 9.60 -14.36 -15.22
C ASP A 100 9.50 -13.81 -13.78
N VAL A 101 9.88 -14.63 -12.82
CA VAL A 101 9.74 -14.32 -11.37
C VAL A 101 10.50 -13.04 -11.01
N ARG A 102 11.68 -12.80 -11.60
CA ARG A 102 12.50 -11.62 -11.30
C ARG A 102 11.78 -10.34 -11.70
N THR A 103 11.23 -10.30 -12.89
CA THR A 103 10.42 -9.17 -13.37
C THR A 103 9.20 -8.93 -12.47
N MET A 104 8.50 -9.99 -12.04
CA MET A 104 7.37 -9.84 -11.11
C MET A 104 7.82 -9.29 -9.76
N VAL A 105 8.93 -9.76 -9.20
CA VAL A 105 9.49 -9.26 -7.94
C VAL A 105 9.87 -7.78 -8.07
N GLU A 106 10.52 -7.37 -9.15
CA GLU A 106 10.87 -5.96 -9.41
C GLU A 106 9.60 -5.07 -9.46
N GLN A 107 8.52 -5.56 -10.09
CA GLN A 107 7.23 -4.85 -10.11
C GLN A 107 6.60 -4.72 -8.72
N VAL A 108 6.66 -5.79 -7.91
CA VAL A 108 6.16 -5.75 -6.52
C VAL A 108 6.94 -4.74 -5.69
N ILE A 109 8.28 -4.79 -5.73
CA ILE A 109 9.16 -3.87 -4.98
C ILE A 109 8.87 -2.42 -5.38
N HIS A 110 8.80 -2.15 -6.68
CA HIS A 110 8.52 -0.80 -7.17
C HIS A 110 7.14 -0.29 -6.71
N ALA A 111 6.11 -1.12 -6.85
CA ALA A 111 4.75 -0.75 -6.46
C ALA A 111 4.61 -0.60 -4.93
N TYR A 112 5.23 -1.50 -4.14
CA TYR A 112 5.24 -1.42 -2.68
C TYR A 112 5.98 -0.18 -2.17
N THR A 113 7.12 0.15 -2.78
CA THR A 113 7.85 1.39 -2.45
C THR A 113 7.00 2.63 -2.70
N ASN A 114 6.19 2.64 -3.77
CA ASN A 114 5.26 3.74 -4.04
C ASN A 114 4.03 3.73 -3.12
N TYR A 115 3.57 2.56 -2.71
CA TYR A 115 2.48 2.40 -1.73
C TYR A 115 2.85 2.93 -0.34
N GLN A 116 4.11 2.77 0.06
CA GLN A 116 4.65 3.29 1.32
C GLN A 116 4.91 4.81 1.29
N ARG A 117 4.69 5.47 0.15
CA ARG A 117 4.91 6.90 0.00
C ARG A 117 3.63 7.69 0.25
N SER A 118 3.79 8.84 0.88
CA SER A 118 2.66 9.76 1.08
C SER A 118 2.04 10.21 -0.24
N SER A 119 0.73 10.26 -0.27
CA SER A 119 -0.03 10.71 -1.45
C SER A 119 0.05 12.22 -1.68
N PHE A 120 0.43 12.99 -0.65
CA PHE A 120 0.46 14.43 -0.68
C PHE A 120 1.60 15.02 0.15
N GLY A 121 2.22 16.09 -0.34
CA GLY A 121 3.27 16.83 0.34
C GLY A 121 2.85 18.26 0.70
N LEU A 122 3.25 18.73 1.88
CA LEU A 122 3.03 20.10 2.31
C LEU A 122 4.36 20.72 2.79
N ILE A 123 4.72 21.85 2.20
CA ILE A 123 5.89 22.62 2.56
C ILE A 123 5.46 23.88 3.33
N GLY A 124 5.98 24.03 4.55
CA GLY A 124 5.74 25.17 5.42
C GLY A 124 4.68 24.90 6.49
N LEU A 125 5.13 24.67 7.73
CA LEU A 125 4.31 24.40 8.91
C LEU A 125 4.10 25.66 9.78
N GLY A 126 3.95 26.82 9.18
CA GLY A 126 3.42 28.01 9.85
C GLY A 126 1.94 27.82 10.24
N ALA A 127 1.31 28.82 10.87
CA ALA A 127 -0.06 28.68 11.38
C ALA A 127 -1.06 28.13 10.33
N MET A 128 -1.05 28.67 9.11
CA MET A 128 -1.93 28.18 8.04
C MET A 128 -1.55 26.77 7.54
N GLY A 129 -0.23 26.50 7.40
CA GLY A 129 0.23 25.19 6.96
C GLY A 129 -0.11 24.09 7.96
N ARG A 130 0.05 24.32 9.27
CA ARG A 130 -0.39 23.40 10.34
C ARG A 130 -1.88 23.11 10.26
N ASN A 131 -2.72 24.13 10.19
CA ASN A 131 -4.17 23.97 10.13
C ASN A 131 -4.59 23.14 8.90
N LEU A 132 -3.96 23.39 7.75
CA LEU A 132 -4.24 22.66 6.53
C LEU A 132 -3.73 21.21 6.62
N ALA A 133 -2.54 20.97 7.17
CA ALA A 133 -2.01 19.62 7.39
C ALA A 133 -2.96 18.81 8.28
N VAL A 134 -3.44 19.37 9.40
CA VAL A 134 -4.41 18.72 10.27
C VAL A 134 -5.70 18.40 9.53
N ASN A 135 -6.22 19.33 8.72
CA ASN A 135 -7.44 19.10 7.93
C ASN A 135 -7.29 17.97 6.91
N LEU A 136 -6.11 17.86 6.26
CA LEU A 136 -5.80 16.76 5.34
C LEU A 136 -5.71 15.42 6.08
N LEU A 137 -5.05 15.39 7.24
CA LEU A 137 -4.95 14.19 8.09
C LEU A 137 -6.31 13.75 8.63
N ASP A 138 -7.21 14.69 9.00
CA ASP A 138 -8.59 14.40 9.42
C ASP A 138 -9.42 13.74 8.32
N LYS A 139 -9.05 13.95 7.07
CA LYS A 139 -9.67 13.30 5.89
C LYS A 139 -8.99 11.98 5.51
N GLY A 140 -8.06 11.48 6.32
CA GLY A 140 -7.34 10.23 6.05
C GLY A 140 -6.31 10.31 4.93
N ILE A 141 -5.85 11.52 4.56
CA ILE A 141 -4.82 11.69 3.54
C ILE A 141 -3.46 11.41 4.17
N GLU A 142 -2.71 10.47 3.58
CA GLU A 142 -1.30 10.23 3.93
C GLU A 142 -0.45 11.42 3.50
N LEU A 143 0.21 12.05 4.47
CA LEU A 143 0.84 13.35 4.32
C LEU A 143 2.33 13.30 4.63
N SER A 144 3.15 13.84 3.74
CA SER A 144 4.52 14.25 4.06
C SER A 144 4.57 15.74 4.30
N VAL A 145 5.16 16.17 5.41
CA VAL A 145 5.33 17.58 5.73
C VAL A 145 6.81 17.96 5.74
N TYR A 146 7.11 19.14 5.26
CA TYR A 146 8.46 19.70 5.27
C TYR A 146 8.44 21.08 5.89
N ASN A 147 9.39 21.34 6.79
CA ASN A 147 9.76 22.67 7.21
C ASN A 147 11.29 22.74 7.38
N ARG A 148 11.88 23.87 7.08
CA ARG A 148 13.31 24.07 7.34
C ARG A 148 13.60 24.00 8.84
N SER A 149 14.76 23.47 9.22
CA SER A 149 15.19 23.35 10.63
C SER A 149 16.24 24.42 10.94
N VAL A 150 15.84 25.71 10.99
CA VAL A 150 16.74 26.82 11.24
C VAL A 150 16.17 27.75 12.31
N GLY A 151 16.98 28.08 13.32
CA GLY A 151 16.61 29.01 14.37
C GLY A 151 15.36 28.60 15.13
N LYS A 152 14.36 29.46 15.18
CA LYS A 152 13.08 29.20 15.88
C LYS A 152 12.23 28.09 15.22
N GLU A 153 12.58 27.64 14.03
CA GLU A 153 11.86 26.61 13.30
C GLU A 153 12.47 25.22 13.48
N ALA A 154 13.52 25.09 14.30
CA ALA A 154 14.29 23.85 14.45
C ALA A 154 13.43 22.64 14.91
N THR A 155 12.42 22.87 15.75
CA THR A 155 11.55 21.81 16.32
C THR A 155 10.17 21.72 15.68
N VAL A 156 9.84 22.60 14.72
CA VAL A 156 8.48 22.70 14.16
C VAL A 156 7.99 21.36 13.58
N VAL A 157 8.85 20.60 12.91
CA VAL A 157 8.48 19.30 12.33
C VAL A 157 8.31 18.25 13.42
N SER A 158 9.27 18.13 14.35
CA SER A 158 9.20 17.18 15.46
C SER A 158 7.99 17.40 16.36
N ASP A 159 7.71 18.67 16.70
CA ASP A 159 6.56 19.05 17.52
C ASP A 159 5.24 18.68 16.82
N PHE A 160 5.15 18.94 15.50
CA PHE A 160 3.98 18.57 14.73
C PHE A 160 3.74 17.05 14.67
N LEU A 161 4.80 16.27 14.50
CA LEU A 161 4.71 14.81 14.48
C LEU A 161 4.33 14.24 15.84
N GLU A 162 4.84 14.78 16.92
CA GLU A 162 4.51 14.36 18.29
C GLU A 162 3.05 14.64 18.62
N GLU A 163 2.51 15.81 18.23
CA GLU A 163 1.10 16.17 18.41
C GLU A 163 0.15 15.25 17.60
N HIS A 164 0.64 14.65 16.50
CA HIS A 164 -0.17 13.87 15.55
C HIS A 164 0.39 12.45 15.31
N ARG A 165 1.01 11.84 16.34
CA ARG A 165 1.68 10.53 16.26
C ARG A 165 0.79 9.38 15.77
N ASP A 166 -0.52 9.47 16.01
CA ASP A 166 -1.51 8.44 15.66
C ASP A 166 -2.07 8.61 14.24
N ARG A 167 -1.50 9.51 13.44
CA ARG A 167 -1.97 9.86 12.08
C ARG A 167 -0.93 9.51 11.04
N PRO A 168 -1.32 9.21 9.79
CA PRO A 168 -0.40 8.85 8.71
C PRO A 168 0.37 10.07 8.20
N CYS A 169 1.35 10.55 8.99
CA CYS A 169 2.16 11.71 8.69
C CYS A 169 3.66 11.42 8.82
N MET A 170 4.43 11.81 7.81
CA MET A 170 5.89 11.80 7.85
C MET A 170 6.44 13.23 7.82
N GLY A 171 7.47 13.51 8.61
CA GLY A 171 8.08 14.83 8.71
C GLY A 171 9.53 14.85 8.22
N PHE A 172 9.90 15.94 7.53
CA PHE A 172 11.21 16.10 6.92
C PHE A 172 11.76 17.51 7.14
N THR A 173 13.06 17.59 7.34
CA THR A 173 13.83 18.83 7.39
C THR A 173 14.77 19.02 6.19
N GLU A 174 14.96 17.93 5.41
CA GLU A 174 15.72 17.92 4.17
C GLU A 174 14.78 17.79 2.98
N LEU A 175 14.92 18.70 1.99
CA LEU A 175 13.99 18.81 0.88
C LEU A 175 14.06 17.59 -0.05
N GLU A 176 15.24 17.02 -0.25
CA GLU A 176 15.42 15.86 -1.13
C GLU A 176 14.69 14.63 -0.59
N THR A 177 14.87 14.31 0.69
CA THR A 177 14.18 13.17 1.35
C THR A 177 12.67 13.37 1.40
N PHE A 178 12.21 14.62 1.63
CA PHE A 178 10.80 14.96 1.51
C PHE A 178 10.24 14.66 0.12
N VAL A 179 10.91 15.09 -0.96
CA VAL A 179 10.46 14.83 -2.32
C VAL A 179 10.45 13.34 -2.65
N GLN A 180 11.44 12.59 -2.15
CA GLN A 180 11.52 11.13 -2.33
C GLN A 180 10.43 10.38 -1.55
N SER A 181 9.90 10.93 -0.47
CA SER A 181 8.81 10.34 0.32
C SER A 181 7.44 10.40 -0.36
N LEU A 182 7.31 11.11 -1.49
CA LEU A 182 6.04 11.30 -2.18
C LEU A 182 5.85 10.29 -3.31
N SER A 183 4.64 9.76 -3.43
CA SER A 183 4.21 8.96 -4.58
C SER A 183 4.15 9.80 -5.86
N THR A 184 4.30 9.14 -7.01
CA THR A 184 4.21 9.82 -8.30
C THR A 184 2.84 9.62 -8.95
N PRO A 185 2.26 10.65 -9.60
CA PRO A 185 2.77 12.02 -9.77
C PRO A 185 2.76 12.79 -8.44
N ARG A 186 3.87 13.45 -8.12
CA ARG A 186 4.02 14.19 -6.86
C ARG A 186 3.06 15.37 -6.78
N LYS A 187 2.29 15.44 -5.69
CA LYS A 187 1.38 16.55 -5.39
C LYS A 187 1.95 17.30 -4.18
N ILE A 188 2.39 18.53 -4.38
CA ILE A 188 3.02 19.32 -3.32
C ILE A 188 2.30 20.67 -3.22
N LEU A 189 1.90 21.02 -2.00
CA LEU A 189 1.36 22.32 -1.65
C LEU A 189 2.41 23.16 -0.92
N LEU A 190 2.63 24.38 -1.41
CA LEU A 190 3.58 25.34 -0.81
C LEU A 190 2.80 26.32 0.06
N MET A 191 3.07 26.33 1.36
CA MET A 191 2.48 27.24 2.36
C MET A 191 3.56 28.14 2.96
N ILE A 192 4.24 28.90 2.10
CA ILE A 192 5.31 29.82 2.47
C ILE A 192 4.92 31.25 2.15
N LEU A 193 5.45 32.20 2.94
CA LEU A 193 5.22 33.61 2.69
C LEU A 193 5.86 34.05 1.36
N LEU A 194 5.13 34.84 0.58
CA LEU A 194 5.50 35.26 -0.78
C LEU A 194 6.88 35.96 -0.87
N MET A 195 7.36 36.57 0.21
CA MET A 195 8.63 37.27 0.24
C MET A 195 9.88 36.35 0.13
N MET A 196 9.74 35.03 0.25
CA MET A 196 10.85 34.07 0.16
C MET A 196 10.86 33.27 -1.16
N GLN A 197 9.89 33.47 -2.06
CA GLN A 197 9.70 32.65 -3.26
C GLN A 197 10.77 32.82 -4.35
N VAL A 198 11.54 33.91 -4.38
CA VAL A 198 12.42 34.23 -5.52
C VAL A 198 13.71 33.41 -5.57
N SER A 199 14.13 32.78 -4.48
CA SER A 199 15.42 32.09 -4.43
C SER A 199 15.33 30.54 -4.55
N LEU A 200 14.16 29.93 -4.41
CA LEU A 200 14.02 28.46 -4.39
C LEU A 200 13.81 27.80 -5.76
N PHE A 201 13.51 28.57 -6.81
CA PHE A 201 13.26 28.05 -8.17
C PHE A 201 14.31 28.47 -9.19
N LYS A 202 15.61 28.47 -8.84
CA LYS A 202 16.63 28.40 -9.88
C LYS A 202 16.73 26.95 -10.37
N ARG A 203 16.22 26.72 -11.58
CA ARG A 203 16.26 25.48 -12.34
C ARG A 203 17.64 24.84 -12.27
N HIS A 204 17.72 23.60 -11.79
CA HIS A 204 18.73 22.66 -12.25
C HIS A 204 18.18 21.96 -13.49
N ASN A 205 18.31 22.62 -14.64
CA ASN A 205 18.34 21.95 -15.92
C ASN A 205 19.79 21.50 -16.14
N ARG A 206 20.06 20.20 -15.92
CA ARG A 206 21.08 19.43 -16.64
C ARG A 206 20.66 17.96 -16.67
#